data_0f95a02144d8a3f1920ccb15a5e1d05b
#
_entry.id   0f95a02144d8a3f1920ccb15a5e1d05b
#
_cell.length_a   1.000
_cell.length_b   1.000
_cell.length_c   1.000
_cell.angle_alpha   90.00
_cell.angle_beta   90.00
_cell.angle_gamma   90.00
#
_symmetry.space_group_name_H-M   'P 1'
#
loop_
_entity.id
_entity.type
_entity.pdbx_description
1 polymer ?
#
loop_
_entity_poly.entity_id
_entity_poly.type
_entity_poly.pdbx_seq_one_letter_code
_entity_poly.pdbx_strand_id
1 'polypeptide(L)'
;MKQVVQNYKSGELAVLDVPVPGCKPGGVLVRSAYSLISTGTELMKVSEAGMSMLGKARSRPDQVAKVMQSVATNGVPATYRKVMGKLDSYTPLGYSLCGVVEQVGDGIDDVKVGDLVACAGNEHALHAELNWVPKNLYAPVPDGLAPRHAAFGTVGSIAMQGVRQGEPQLGEVALVIGLGLIGQLVVQLLAASGVRVVGVDPDPVRCELAERLGAAACGDPESAAVEAAVAELTGGHGVDQVYLAAGGGSNQPVELAARLCRDRGRVVDIGKCRLDLPWNAYYEKELDVRFSRSYGPGRYDPAYELEGRDYPIGYVRWTERRNLACFLDLVARGKVDVEPLISHVADFDDAVETYQRLKDGDLKAITALFRYPEQGVEAESPALAVPTVNVKPSPARAAKTPVRLAFVGAGNYATSMLLPHLTQREGVELSTVVTTTALSAANA
;
A
#
# COMPACT_ATOMS: atom_id res chain seq x y z
N MET A 1 -4.73 -0.14 21.25
CA MET A 1 -5.47 -0.21 19.99
C MET A 1 -5.19 -1.52 19.27
N LYS A 2 -6.15 -2.00 18.49
CA LYS A 2 -5.98 -3.21 17.68
C LYS A 2 -5.31 -2.90 16.33
N GLN A 3 -4.44 -3.81 15.86
CA GLN A 3 -3.74 -3.70 14.57
C GLN A 3 -3.57 -5.08 13.95
N VAL A 4 -3.83 -5.20 12.64
CA VAL A 4 -3.57 -6.41 11.87
C VAL A 4 -2.09 -6.50 11.53
N VAL A 5 -1.50 -7.63 11.83
CA VAL A 5 -0.07 -7.89 11.65
C VAL A 5 0.17 -9.28 11.09
N GLN A 6 1.34 -9.47 10.49
CA GLN A 6 1.80 -10.76 10.03
C GLN A 6 3.20 -11.06 10.55
N ASN A 7 3.40 -12.26 11.10
CA ASN A 7 4.72 -12.76 11.41
C ASN A 7 5.43 -13.16 10.12
N TYR A 8 6.55 -12.53 9.82
CA TYR A 8 7.24 -12.76 8.55
C TYR A 8 7.86 -14.17 8.45
N LYS A 9 8.18 -14.83 9.56
CA LYS A 9 8.78 -16.15 9.58
C LYS A 9 7.75 -17.26 9.39
N SER A 10 6.68 -17.25 10.20
CA SER A 10 5.63 -18.27 10.19
C SER A 10 4.56 -18.01 9.13
N GLY A 11 4.39 -16.75 8.69
CA GLY A 11 3.26 -16.31 7.87
C GLY A 11 1.95 -16.19 8.65
N GLU A 12 1.98 -16.33 9.97
CA GLU A 12 0.84 -16.22 10.86
C GLU A 12 0.28 -14.81 10.85
N LEU A 13 -1.03 -14.69 10.68
CA LEU A 13 -1.79 -13.47 10.77
C LEU A 13 -2.38 -13.33 12.16
N ALA A 14 -2.32 -12.13 12.74
CA ALA A 14 -2.88 -11.84 14.05
C ALA A 14 -3.44 -10.42 14.12
N VAL A 15 -4.39 -10.20 15.02
CA VAL A 15 -4.76 -8.86 15.51
C VAL A 15 -4.10 -8.70 16.87
N LEU A 16 -3.17 -7.74 16.98
CA LEU A 16 -2.46 -7.47 18.22
C LEU A 16 -2.97 -6.19 18.88
N ASP A 17 -3.01 -6.20 20.21
CA ASP A 17 -3.13 -4.99 21.00
C ASP A 17 -1.76 -4.30 21.08
N VAL A 18 -1.69 -3.10 20.51
CA VAL A 18 -0.49 -2.28 20.46
C VAL A 18 -0.74 -0.91 21.09
N PRO A 19 0.28 -0.21 21.58
CA PRO A 19 0.12 1.16 22.07
C PRO A 19 -0.49 2.08 21.01
N VAL A 20 -1.24 3.08 21.43
CA VAL A 20 -1.75 4.12 20.54
C VAL A 20 -0.59 5.02 20.09
N PRO A 21 -0.45 5.33 18.78
CA PRO A 21 0.57 6.25 18.32
C PRO A 21 0.27 7.68 18.82
N GLY A 22 1.31 8.39 19.25
CA GLY A 22 1.16 9.81 19.58
C GLY A 22 0.99 10.66 18.33
N CYS A 23 0.20 11.73 18.41
CA CYS A 23 0.14 12.74 17.35
C CYS A 23 1.44 13.54 17.32
N LYS A 24 2.20 13.45 16.24
CA LYS A 24 3.48 14.13 16.06
C LYS A 24 3.28 15.41 15.23
N PRO A 25 4.16 16.42 15.35
CA PRO A 25 4.19 17.56 14.44
C PRO A 25 4.27 17.11 12.97
N GLY A 26 3.69 17.88 12.07
CA GLY A 26 3.71 17.60 10.63
C GLY A 26 2.75 16.51 10.15
N GLY A 27 1.82 16.04 10.99
CA GLY A 27 0.82 15.04 10.63
C GLY A 27 -0.42 15.07 11.52
N VAL A 28 -1.32 14.15 11.27
CA VAL A 28 -2.59 13.98 11.98
C VAL A 28 -2.71 12.58 12.57
N LEU A 29 -3.41 12.44 13.68
CA LEU A 29 -3.86 11.15 14.19
C LEU A 29 -5.27 10.89 13.66
N VAL A 30 -5.43 9.77 12.95
CA VAL A 30 -6.65 9.42 12.24
C VAL A 30 -7.25 8.16 12.84
N ARG A 31 -8.53 8.20 13.19
CA ARG A 31 -9.34 7.02 13.53
C ARG A 31 -9.88 6.42 12.25
N SER A 32 -9.54 5.17 11.99
CA SER A 32 -9.99 4.45 10.81
C SER A 32 -11.51 4.25 10.80
N ALA A 33 -12.14 4.58 9.68
CA ALA A 33 -13.54 4.23 9.39
C ALA A 33 -13.61 3.02 8.46
N TYR A 34 -12.81 3.04 7.39
CA TYR A 34 -12.63 1.93 6.46
C TYR A 34 -11.18 1.82 6.04
N SER A 35 -10.67 0.59 5.88
CA SER A 35 -9.40 0.32 5.23
C SER A 35 -9.55 -0.73 4.14
N LEU A 36 -8.77 -0.59 3.05
CA LEU A 36 -8.91 -1.37 1.83
C LEU A 36 -7.86 -2.46 1.75
N ILE A 37 -8.30 -3.68 1.46
CA ILE A 37 -7.44 -4.82 1.13
C ILE A 37 -7.30 -4.89 -0.40
N SER A 38 -6.08 -4.69 -0.88
CA SER A 38 -5.73 -4.98 -2.27
C SER A 38 -5.36 -6.44 -2.42
N THR A 39 -6.28 -7.24 -2.97
CA THR A 39 -6.09 -8.69 -3.09
C THR A 39 -4.82 -9.06 -3.87
N GLY A 40 -4.45 -8.31 -4.91
CA GLY A 40 -3.22 -8.56 -5.67
C GLY A 40 -1.94 -8.34 -4.86
N THR A 41 -1.82 -7.20 -4.18
CA THR A 41 -0.59 -6.79 -3.49
C THR A 41 -0.45 -7.44 -2.12
N GLU A 42 -1.52 -7.45 -1.33
CA GLU A 42 -1.46 -7.92 0.06
C GLU A 42 -1.45 -9.44 0.14
N LEU A 43 -2.26 -10.14 -0.67
CA LEU A 43 -2.19 -11.59 -0.70
C LEU A 43 -0.84 -12.11 -1.20
N MET A 44 -0.17 -11.38 -2.09
CA MET A 44 1.19 -11.71 -2.50
C MET A 44 2.15 -11.62 -1.29
N LYS A 45 2.09 -10.54 -0.49
CA LYS A 45 2.89 -10.40 0.74
C LYS A 45 2.57 -11.51 1.75
N VAL A 46 1.27 -11.78 1.97
CA VAL A 46 0.82 -12.84 2.89
C VAL A 46 1.31 -14.21 2.44
N SER A 47 1.26 -14.50 1.14
CA SER A 47 1.75 -15.76 0.58
C SER A 47 3.28 -15.87 0.64
N GLU A 48 4.02 -14.80 0.34
CA GLU A 48 5.49 -14.77 0.47
C GLU A 48 5.93 -15.05 1.92
N ALA A 49 5.24 -14.49 2.91
CA ALA A 49 5.53 -14.75 4.32
C ALA A 49 5.26 -16.21 4.74
N GLY A 50 4.31 -16.89 4.09
CA GLY A 50 4.05 -18.32 4.29
C GLY A 50 5.04 -19.28 3.60
N MET A 51 5.95 -18.78 2.74
CA MET A 51 6.93 -19.63 2.05
C MET A 51 7.98 -20.20 3.01
N SER A 52 8.55 -21.36 2.67
CA SER A 52 9.72 -21.88 3.36
C SER A 52 10.92 -20.94 3.24
N MET A 53 11.90 -21.04 4.15
CA MET A 53 13.12 -20.22 4.11
C MET A 53 13.88 -20.33 2.78
N LEU A 54 13.91 -21.53 2.18
CA LEU A 54 14.49 -21.75 0.85
C LEU A 54 13.67 -21.08 -0.25
N GLY A 55 12.33 -21.12 -0.15
CA GLY A 55 11.43 -20.40 -1.05
C GLY A 55 11.66 -18.89 -0.99
N LYS A 56 11.73 -18.31 0.22
CA LYS A 56 12.04 -16.88 0.43
C LYS A 56 13.40 -16.48 -0.13
N ALA A 57 14.43 -17.32 0.06
CA ALA A 57 15.77 -17.07 -0.48
C ALA A 57 15.78 -17.06 -2.02
N ARG A 58 15.03 -17.96 -2.66
CA ARG A 58 14.90 -17.99 -4.13
C ARG A 58 14.10 -16.82 -4.69
N SER A 59 13.04 -16.39 -3.99
CA SER A 59 12.21 -15.26 -4.42
C SER A 59 12.88 -13.89 -4.24
N ARG A 60 13.89 -13.80 -3.34
CA ARG A 60 14.55 -12.54 -2.96
C ARG A 60 16.08 -12.65 -2.98
N PRO A 61 16.70 -12.85 -4.16
CA PRO A 61 18.16 -12.96 -4.27
C PRO A 61 18.89 -11.69 -3.81
N ASP A 62 18.26 -10.52 -3.93
CA ASP A 62 18.74 -9.25 -3.40
C ASP A 62 18.93 -9.26 -1.88
N GLN A 63 18.03 -9.90 -1.14
CA GLN A 63 18.12 -10.03 0.31
C GLN A 63 19.21 -11.04 0.69
N VAL A 64 19.33 -12.12 -0.06
CA VAL A 64 20.41 -13.10 0.15
C VAL A 64 21.78 -12.44 -0.01
N ALA A 65 21.97 -11.61 -1.04
CA ALA A 65 23.21 -10.86 -1.25
C ALA A 65 23.52 -9.92 -0.04
N LYS A 66 22.52 -9.22 0.49
CA LYS A 66 22.67 -8.38 1.70
C LYS A 66 23.05 -9.19 2.94
N VAL A 67 22.47 -10.38 3.11
CA VAL A 67 22.84 -11.30 4.20
C VAL A 67 24.29 -11.77 4.06
N MET A 68 24.72 -12.15 2.85
CA MET A 68 26.10 -12.52 2.57
C MET A 68 27.08 -11.38 2.89
N GLN A 69 26.75 -10.16 2.48
CA GLN A 69 27.55 -8.97 2.80
C GLN A 69 27.59 -8.72 4.32
N SER A 70 26.47 -8.89 5.03
CA SER A 70 26.42 -8.76 6.48
C SER A 70 27.25 -9.84 7.19
N VAL A 71 27.28 -11.08 6.67
CA VAL A 71 28.17 -12.15 7.17
C VAL A 71 29.64 -11.74 7.04
N ALA A 72 30.03 -11.19 5.90
CA ALA A 72 31.40 -10.76 5.66
C ALA A 72 31.81 -9.62 6.60
N THR A 73 30.88 -8.72 6.97
CA THR A 73 31.18 -7.54 7.80
C THR A 73 31.07 -7.85 9.32
N ASN A 74 30.05 -8.60 9.73
CA ASN A 74 29.68 -8.76 11.16
C ASN A 74 29.90 -10.20 11.67
N GLY A 75 30.30 -11.13 10.82
CA GLY A 75 30.44 -12.55 11.13
C GLY A 75 29.10 -13.30 11.17
N VAL A 76 29.19 -14.62 11.12
CA VAL A 76 28.03 -15.53 11.03
C VAL A 76 27.09 -15.42 12.25
N PRO A 77 27.58 -15.47 13.53
CA PRO A 77 26.67 -15.47 14.69
C PRO A 77 25.85 -14.18 14.84
N ALA A 78 26.48 -13.02 14.58
CA ALA A 78 25.80 -11.72 14.67
C ALA A 78 24.78 -11.56 13.54
N THR A 79 25.15 -11.93 12.33
CA THR A 79 24.24 -11.89 11.18
C THR A 79 23.07 -12.85 11.38
N TYR A 80 23.29 -14.08 11.85
CA TYR A 80 22.21 -15.02 12.14
C TYR A 80 21.21 -14.48 13.15
N ARG A 81 21.67 -13.94 14.29
CA ARG A 81 20.79 -13.30 15.29
C ARG A 81 19.99 -12.13 14.69
N LYS A 82 20.64 -11.26 13.92
CA LYS A 82 20.00 -10.13 13.27
C LYS A 82 18.93 -10.56 12.26
N VAL A 83 19.22 -11.59 11.46
CA VAL A 83 18.27 -12.11 10.46
C VAL A 83 17.11 -12.80 11.16
N MET A 84 17.38 -13.64 12.15
CA MET A 84 16.33 -14.37 12.90
C MET A 84 15.46 -13.41 13.68
N GLY A 85 16.00 -12.40 14.36
CA GLY A 85 15.22 -11.38 15.05
C GLY A 85 14.31 -10.59 14.11
N LYS A 86 14.78 -10.26 12.89
CA LYS A 86 13.95 -9.61 11.89
C LYS A 86 12.87 -10.53 11.33
N LEU A 87 13.16 -11.82 11.17
CA LEU A 87 12.19 -12.80 10.68
C LEU A 87 11.11 -13.12 11.70
N ASP A 88 11.45 -13.14 13.00
CA ASP A 88 10.51 -13.44 14.09
C ASP A 88 9.64 -12.21 14.46
N SER A 89 9.89 -11.03 13.89
CA SER A 89 9.08 -9.84 14.14
C SER A 89 7.79 -9.83 13.34
N TYR A 90 6.77 -9.21 13.92
CA TYR A 90 5.53 -8.89 13.21
C TYR A 90 5.72 -7.68 12.31
N THR A 91 5.09 -7.71 11.14
CA THR A 91 5.01 -6.60 10.18
C THR A 91 3.57 -6.15 10.02
N PRO A 92 3.31 -4.85 9.89
CA PRO A 92 1.97 -4.34 9.72
C PRO A 92 1.43 -4.62 8.32
N LEU A 93 0.11 -4.74 8.20
CA LEU A 93 -0.62 -4.82 6.94
C LEU A 93 -1.46 -3.56 6.72
N GLY A 94 -1.83 -3.33 5.46
CA GLY A 94 -2.57 -2.15 5.03
C GLY A 94 -1.68 -1.03 4.48
N TYR A 95 -2.29 -0.17 3.64
CA TYR A 95 -1.65 1.02 3.08
C TYR A 95 -2.65 2.02 2.47
N SER A 96 -3.95 1.76 2.61
CA SER A 96 -5.03 2.60 2.10
C SER A 96 -6.22 2.58 3.06
N LEU A 97 -6.58 3.74 3.59
CA LEU A 97 -7.71 3.87 4.50
C LEU A 97 -8.41 5.22 4.33
N CYS A 98 -9.63 5.30 4.85
CA CYS A 98 -10.33 6.55 5.15
C CYS A 98 -10.68 6.57 6.64
N GLY A 99 -10.56 7.73 7.27
CA GLY A 99 -10.87 7.88 8.68
C GLY A 99 -11.10 9.32 9.09
N VAL A 100 -11.46 9.51 10.35
CA VAL A 100 -11.74 10.80 10.98
C VAL A 100 -10.49 11.31 11.70
N VAL A 101 -10.16 12.57 11.53
CA VAL A 101 -9.07 13.23 12.25
C VAL A 101 -9.43 13.35 13.73
N GLU A 102 -8.66 12.69 14.59
CA GLU A 102 -8.80 12.72 16.05
C GLU A 102 -7.95 13.82 16.69
N GLN A 103 -6.74 14.01 16.16
CA GLN A 103 -5.82 15.03 16.62
C GLN A 103 -5.05 15.62 15.45
N VAL A 104 -4.71 16.88 15.58
CA VAL A 104 -3.92 17.64 14.60
C VAL A 104 -2.59 18.02 15.22
N GLY A 105 -1.49 17.63 14.58
CA GLY A 105 -0.14 17.98 15.00
C GLY A 105 0.26 19.39 14.59
N ASP A 106 1.29 19.93 15.25
CA ASP A 106 1.83 21.25 14.92
C ASP A 106 2.23 21.32 13.43
N GLY A 107 1.95 22.46 12.79
CA GLY A 107 2.28 22.72 11.38
C GLY A 107 1.26 22.17 10.38
N ILE A 108 0.11 21.67 10.84
CA ILE A 108 -1.03 21.28 10.01
C ILE A 108 -2.09 22.39 10.05
N ASP A 109 -2.52 22.83 8.89
CA ASP A 109 -3.43 23.98 8.70
C ASP A 109 -4.56 23.71 7.69
N ASP A 110 -4.58 22.53 7.09
CA ASP A 110 -5.49 22.16 6.01
C ASP A 110 -6.64 21.21 6.42
N VAL A 111 -6.62 20.72 7.66
CA VAL A 111 -7.68 19.91 8.26
C VAL A 111 -7.84 20.21 9.77
N LYS A 112 -8.97 19.86 10.33
CA LYS A 112 -9.30 19.98 11.75
C LYS A 112 -9.84 18.66 12.30
N VAL A 113 -9.93 18.57 13.62
CA VAL A 113 -10.57 17.44 14.31
C VAL A 113 -12.01 17.28 13.81
N GLY A 114 -12.38 16.06 13.51
CA GLY A 114 -13.68 15.68 12.94
C GLY A 114 -13.72 15.63 11.41
N ASP A 115 -12.73 16.17 10.70
CA ASP A 115 -12.68 16.08 9.24
C ASP A 115 -12.38 14.63 8.78
N LEU A 116 -12.99 14.23 7.65
CA LEU A 116 -12.67 12.98 6.98
C LEU A 116 -11.45 13.15 6.09
N VAL A 117 -10.52 12.20 6.16
CA VAL A 117 -9.32 12.14 5.32
C VAL A 117 -9.13 10.75 4.74
N ALA A 118 -8.72 10.70 3.47
CA ALA A 118 -8.18 9.48 2.86
C ALA A 118 -6.67 9.46 3.05
N CYS A 119 -6.13 8.33 3.48
CA CYS A 119 -4.75 8.18 3.88
C CYS A 119 -4.02 7.12 3.06
N ALA A 120 -2.74 7.34 2.82
CA ALA A 120 -1.85 6.48 2.06
C ALA A 120 -0.58 6.11 2.85
N GLY A 121 0.07 5.03 2.45
CA GLY A 121 1.39 4.65 2.93
C GLY A 121 1.46 3.36 3.74
N ASN A 122 2.43 2.51 3.40
CA ASN A 122 2.63 1.20 4.03
C ASN A 122 2.99 1.23 5.53
N GLU A 123 3.36 2.40 6.07
CA GLU A 123 3.72 2.59 7.47
C GLU A 123 2.77 3.55 8.19
N HIS A 124 1.80 4.12 7.46
CA HIS A 124 0.95 5.21 7.93
C HIS A 124 -0.55 4.99 7.74
N ALA A 125 -0.99 4.22 6.75
CA ALA A 125 -2.39 3.93 6.48
C ALA A 125 -2.66 2.42 6.64
N LEU A 126 -2.46 1.94 7.86
CA LEU A 126 -2.46 0.52 8.21
C LEU A 126 -3.88 0.01 8.54
N HIS A 127 -4.06 -1.30 8.51
CA HIS A 127 -5.22 -1.92 9.13
C HIS A 127 -5.10 -1.88 10.66
N ALA A 128 -5.39 -0.70 11.21
CA ALA A 128 -5.34 -0.40 12.64
C ALA A 128 -6.45 0.59 13.00
N GLU A 129 -6.89 0.59 14.27
CA GLU A 129 -7.92 1.51 14.75
C GLU A 129 -7.49 2.98 14.67
N LEU A 130 -6.20 3.26 14.92
CA LEU A 130 -5.62 4.60 14.90
C LEU A 130 -4.30 4.62 14.12
N ASN A 131 -4.12 5.64 13.29
CA ASN A 131 -2.94 5.81 12.45
C ASN A 131 -2.43 7.25 12.55
N TRP A 132 -1.12 7.44 12.80
CA TRP A 132 -0.50 8.74 12.58
C TRP A 132 -0.06 8.87 11.13
N VAL A 133 -0.53 9.93 10.46
CA VAL A 133 -0.34 10.13 9.02
C VAL A 133 0.30 11.48 8.75
N PRO A 134 1.47 11.53 8.08
CA PRO A 134 2.13 12.78 7.70
C PRO A 134 1.30 13.59 6.69
N LYS A 135 1.54 14.92 6.66
CA LYS A 135 0.82 15.90 5.82
C LYS A 135 0.68 15.49 4.35
N ASN A 136 1.73 14.95 3.76
CA ASN A 136 1.73 14.63 2.32
C ASN A 136 1.17 13.23 2.00
N LEU A 137 0.79 12.44 3.01
CA LEU A 137 0.20 11.11 2.86
C LEU A 137 -1.30 11.05 3.15
N TYR A 138 -1.97 12.20 3.30
CA TYR A 138 -3.43 12.26 3.34
C TYR A 138 -3.97 13.34 2.42
N ALA A 139 -5.25 13.24 2.09
CA ALA A 139 -6.03 14.30 1.46
C ALA A 139 -7.41 14.39 2.11
N PRO A 140 -7.96 15.61 2.28
CA PRO A 140 -9.34 15.79 2.71
C PRO A 140 -10.31 15.08 1.77
N VAL A 141 -11.33 14.45 2.34
CA VAL A 141 -12.39 13.80 1.58
C VAL A 141 -13.39 14.84 1.12
N PRO A 142 -13.75 14.91 -0.18
CA PRO A 142 -14.78 15.83 -0.67
C PRO A 142 -16.13 15.58 0.02
N ASP A 143 -16.89 16.66 0.22
CA ASP A 143 -18.22 16.61 0.82
C ASP A 143 -19.14 15.63 0.08
N GLY A 144 -19.85 14.81 0.84
CA GLY A 144 -20.78 13.82 0.32
C GLY A 144 -20.16 12.52 -0.19
N LEU A 145 -18.85 12.43 -0.27
CA LEU A 145 -18.18 11.15 -0.62
C LEU A 145 -18.18 10.20 0.58
N ALA A 146 -18.74 9.00 0.38
CA ALA A 146 -18.81 8.00 1.44
C ALA A 146 -17.40 7.53 1.88
N PRO A 147 -17.14 7.33 3.19
CA PRO A 147 -15.83 6.90 3.70
C PRO A 147 -15.33 5.59 3.06
N ARG A 148 -16.22 4.63 2.76
CA ARG A 148 -15.87 3.38 2.09
C ARG A 148 -15.31 3.60 0.67
N HIS A 149 -15.79 4.62 -0.05
CA HIS A 149 -15.27 4.99 -1.37
C HIS A 149 -13.95 5.74 -1.25
N ALA A 150 -13.82 6.62 -0.26
CA ALA A 150 -12.58 7.35 -0.01
C ALA A 150 -11.41 6.44 0.41
N ALA A 151 -11.69 5.26 0.98
CA ALA A 151 -10.68 4.24 1.29
C ALA A 151 -9.93 3.72 0.05
N PHE A 152 -10.44 3.94 -1.17
CA PHE A 152 -9.76 3.63 -2.44
C PHE A 152 -8.66 4.64 -2.81
N GLY A 153 -8.49 5.70 -2.07
CA GLY A 153 -7.61 6.82 -2.42
C GLY A 153 -6.21 6.42 -2.86
N THR A 154 -5.54 5.53 -2.12
CA THR A 154 -4.18 5.10 -2.47
C THR A 154 -4.14 4.25 -3.74
N VAL A 155 -5.02 3.27 -3.87
CA VAL A 155 -5.07 2.41 -5.07
C VAL A 155 -5.50 3.19 -6.29
N GLY A 156 -6.39 4.17 -6.12
CA GLY A 156 -6.76 5.13 -7.15
C GLY A 156 -5.60 6.00 -7.60
N SER A 157 -4.76 6.45 -6.65
CA SER A 157 -3.55 7.23 -6.96
C SER A 157 -2.52 6.39 -7.73
N ILE A 158 -2.41 5.08 -7.44
CA ILE A 158 -1.56 4.16 -8.20
C ILE A 158 -2.06 4.06 -9.65
N ALA A 159 -3.35 3.82 -9.85
CA ALA A 159 -3.95 3.75 -11.18
C ALA A 159 -3.78 5.09 -11.94
N MET A 160 -4.00 6.21 -11.26
CA MET A 160 -3.84 7.55 -11.83
C MET A 160 -2.39 7.83 -12.23
N GLN A 161 -1.40 7.42 -11.42
CA GLN A 161 0.00 7.55 -11.80
C GLN A 161 0.32 6.73 -13.05
N GLY A 162 -0.24 5.53 -13.17
CA GLY A 162 -0.14 4.73 -14.38
C GLY A 162 -0.66 5.45 -15.61
N VAL A 163 -1.87 5.99 -15.52
CA VAL A 163 -2.48 6.76 -16.60
C VAL A 163 -1.65 7.99 -16.96
N ARG A 164 -1.09 8.72 -15.97
CA ARG A 164 -0.23 9.87 -16.21
C ARG A 164 1.08 9.50 -16.90
N GLN A 165 1.67 8.34 -16.60
CA GLN A 165 2.84 7.83 -17.32
C GLN A 165 2.53 7.51 -18.78
N GLY A 166 1.30 7.12 -19.07
CA GLY A 166 0.81 6.93 -20.43
C GLY A 166 0.66 8.22 -21.23
N GLU A 167 0.46 9.37 -20.60
CA GLU A 167 0.18 10.66 -21.26
C GLU A 167 -0.93 10.56 -22.31
N PRO A 168 -2.11 9.99 -21.96
CA PRO A 168 -3.17 9.74 -22.93
C PRO A 168 -3.70 11.03 -23.55
N GLN A 169 -4.01 10.95 -24.83
CA GLN A 169 -4.61 12.04 -25.59
C GLN A 169 -6.07 11.73 -25.91
N LEU A 170 -6.88 12.80 -26.03
CA LEU A 170 -8.29 12.68 -26.39
C LEU A 170 -8.45 11.95 -27.74
N GLY A 171 -9.27 10.89 -27.76
CA GLY A 171 -9.58 10.12 -28.97
C GLY A 171 -8.63 8.94 -29.23
N GLU A 172 -7.57 8.78 -28.45
CA GLU A 172 -6.70 7.59 -28.55
C GLU A 172 -7.42 6.29 -28.14
N VAL A 173 -6.81 5.17 -28.48
CA VAL A 173 -7.25 3.83 -28.09
C VAL A 173 -6.19 3.21 -27.18
N ALA A 174 -6.61 2.70 -26.03
CA ALA A 174 -5.74 2.03 -25.08
C ALA A 174 -6.13 0.59 -24.82
N LEU A 175 -5.13 -0.26 -24.56
CA LEU A 175 -5.29 -1.63 -24.10
C LEU A 175 -4.92 -1.72 -22.62
N VAL A 176 -5.80 -2.30 -21.81
CA VAL A 176 -5.51 -2.58 -20.38
C VAL A 176 -5.42 -4.09 -20.20
N ILE A 177 -4.24 -4.58 -19.84
CA ILE A 177 -3.98 -6.01 -19.62
C ILE A 177 -3.96 -6.30 -18.13
N GLY A 178 -4.93 -7.12 -17.67
CA GLY A 178 -5.22 -7.39 -16.28
C GLY A 178 -6.30 -6.47 -15.73
N LEU A 179 -7.51 -7.00 -15.55
CA LEU A 179 -8.70 -6.29 -15.06
C LEU A 179 -8.99 -6.58 -13.58
N GLY A 180 -7.93 -6.70 -12.77
CA GLY A 180 -8.02 -6.66 -11.32
C GLY A 180 -8.34 -5.23 -10.83
N LEU A 181 -8.22 -4.99 -9.52
CA LEU A 181 -8.54 -3.69 -8.91
C LEU A 181 -7.91 -2.49 -9.64
N ILE A 182 -6.59 -2.55 -9.89
CA ILE A 182 -5.89 -1.45 -10.57
C ILE A 182 -6.33 -1.32 -12.02
N GLY A 183 -6.49 -2.44 -12.74
CA GLY A 183 -6.94 -2.42 -14.14
C GLY A 183 -8.33 -1.82 -14.30
N GLN A 184 -9.29 -2.18 -13.44
CA GLN A 184 -10.63 -1.59 -13.43
C GLN A 184 -10.61 -0.07 -13.19
N LEU A 185 -9.73 0.41 -12.32
CA LEU A 185 -9.56 1.84 -12.09
C LEU A 185 -8.89 2.54 -13.28
N VAL A 186 -7.90 1.91 -13.92
CA VAL A 186 -7.24 2.43 -15.13
C VAL A 186 -8.25 2.57 -16.28
N VAL A 187 -9.11 1.55 -16.50
CA VAL A 187 -10.18 1.60 -17.51
C VAL A 187 -11.04 2.86 -17.33
N GLN A 188 -11.54 3.08 -16.12
CA GLN A 188 -12.40 4.22 -15.82
C GLN A 188 -11.68 5.57 -15.99
N LEU A 189 -10.44 5.68 -15.53
CA LEU A 189 -9.64 6.90 -15.64
C LEU A 189 -9.34 7.25 -17.10
N LEU A 190 -9.06 6.25 -17.94
CA LEU A 190 -8.86 6.43 -19.39
C LEU A 190 -10.16 6.84 -20.09
N ALA A 191 -11.25 6.16 -19.78
CA ALA A 191 -12.58 6.51 -20.33
C ALA A 191 -12.98 7.94 -19.93
N ALA A 192 -12.76 8.33 -18.66
CA ALA A 192 -12.99 9.70 -18.18
C ALA A 192 -12.09 10.75 -18.86
N SER A 193 -10.95 10.32 -19.44
CA SER A 193 -10.03 11.17 -20.22
C SER A 193 -10.36 11.20 -21.71
N GLY A 194 -11.43 10.52 -22.14
CA GLY A 194 -11.85 10.48 -23.55
C GLY A 194 -11.08 9.48 -24.43
N VAL A 195 -10.44 8.50 -23.80
CA VAL A 195 -9.74 7.39 -24.46
C VAL A 195 -10.71 6.20 -24.60
N ARG A 196 -10.72 5.53 -25.74
CA ARG A 196 -11.46 4.29 -25.93
C ARG A 196 -10.61 3.13 -25.42
N VAL A 197 -11.17 2.29 -24.55
CA VAL A 197 -10.41 1.26 -23.84
C VAL A 197 -10.82 -0.13 -24.27
N VAL A 198 -9.86 -0.97 -24.61
CA VAL A 198 -10.00 -2.41 -24.73
C VAL A 198 -9.41 -3.07 -23.49
N GLY A 199 -10.18 -3.94 -22.84
CA GLY A 199 -9.75 -4.67 -21.65
C GLY A 199 -9.37 -6.12 -21.95
N VAL A 200 -8.41 -6.67 -21.21
CA VAL A 200 -8.00 -8.07 -21.34
C VAL A 200 -7.79 -8.71 -19.97
N ASP A 201 -8.55 -9.77 -19.71
CA ASP A 201 -8.38 -10.61 -18.51
C ASP A 201 -8.91 -12.04 -18.82
N PRO A 202 -8.30 -13.11 -18.29
CA PRO A 202 -8.84 -14.48 -18.46
C PRO A 202 -10.14 -14.72 -17.68
N ASP A 203 -10.49 -13.84 -16.72
CA ASP A 203 -11.74 -13.95 -15.96
C ASP A 203 -12.87 -13.16 -16.63
N PRO A 204 -13.90 -13.84 -17.20
CA PRO A 204 -15.00 -13.18 -17.90
C PRO A 204 -15.80 -12.23 -16.99
N VAL A 205 -15.89 -12.50 -15.69
CA VAL A 205 -16.61 -11.63 -14.75
C VAL A 205 -15.92 -10.27 -14.62
N ARG A 206 -14.59 -10.24 -14.68
CA ARG A 206 -13.82 -8.99 -14.69
C ARG A 206 -13.96 -8.26 -16.01
N CYS A 207 -14.05 -8.98 -17.12
CA CYS A 207 -14.33 -8.40 -18.44
C CYS A 207 -15.70 -7.72 -18.47
N GLU A 208 -16.75 -8.40 -18.05
CA GLU A 208 -18.10 -7.85 -17.96
C GLU A 208 -18.16 -6.61 -17.06
N LEU A 209 -17.42 -6.62 -15.95
CA LEU A 209 -17.33 -5.46 -15.06
C LEU A 209 -16.63 -4.28 -15.74
N ALA A 210 -15.53 -4.51 -16.44
CA ALA A 210 -14.80 -3.46 -17.15
C ALA A 210 -15.64 -2.81 -18.25
N GLU A 211 -16.44 -3.58 -18.98
CA GLU A 211 -17.39 -3.04 -19.98
C GLU A 211 -18.45 -2.14 -19.33
N ARG A 212 -19.03 -2.57 -18.21
CA ARG A 212 -19.96 -1.74 -17.43
C ARG A 212 -19.30 -0.44 -16.91
N LEU A 213 -18.01 -0.48 -16.65
CA LEU A 213 -17.23 0.64 -16.13
C LEU A 213 -16.56 1.50 -17.21
N GLY A 214 -16.85 1.24 -18.50
CA GLY A 214 -16.48 2.11 -19.61
C GLY A 214 -15.48 1.55 -20.61
N ALA A 215 -15.12 0.27 -20.55
CA ALA A 215 -14.38 -0.37 -21.64
C ALA A 215 -15.29 -0.53 -22.86
N ALA A 216 -14.75 -0.25 -24.05
CA ALA A 216 -15.46 -0.40 -25.32
C ALA A 216 -15.59 -1.87 -25.77
N ALA A 217 -14.62 -2.69 -25.36
CA ALA A 217 -14.62 -4.14 -25.58
C ALA A 217 -13.70 -4.81 -24.54
N CYS A 218 -14.01 -6.04 -24.20
CA CYS A 218 -13.16 -6.86 -23.33
C CYS A 218 -13.12 -8.32 -23.79
N GLY A 219 -12.07 -9.04 -23.38
CA GLY A 219 -12.00 -10.47 -23.66
C GLY A 219 -10.76 -11.16 -23.11
N ASP A 220 -10.71 -12.46 -23.36
CA ASP A 220 -9.57 -13.30 -23.02
C ASP A 220 -8.33 -12.92 -23.85
N PRO A 221 -7.10 -12.95 -23.28
CA PRO A 221 -5.86 -12.57 -23.97
C PRO A 221 -5.55 -13.37 -25.24
N GLU A 222 -6.12 -14.57 -25.39
CA GLU A 222 -5.94 -15.44 -26.57
C GLU A 222 -7.11 -15.35 -27.56
N SER A 223 -8.12 -14.53 -27.24
CA SER A 223 -9.31 -14.40 -28.07
C SER A 223 -9.06 -13.58 -29.34
N ALA A 224 -9.39 -14.12 -30.50
CA ALA A 224 -9.43 -13.39 -31.76
C ALA A 224 -10.39 -12.17 -31.71
N ALA A 225 -11.38 -12.17 -30.82
CA ALA A 225 -12.31 -11.06 -30.67
C ALA A 225 -11.61 -9.79 -30.13
N VAL A 226 -10.61 -9.93 -29.25
CA VAL A 226 -9.80 -8.79 -28.77
C VAL A 226 -9.00 -8.18 -29.92
N GLU A 227 -8.37 -9.00 -30.76
CA GLU A 227 -7.60 -8.52 -31.93
C GLU A 227 -8.53 -7.84 -32.95
N ALA A 228 -9.70 -8.41 -33.18
CA ALA A 228 -10.70 -7.82 -34.05
C ALA A 228 -11.21 -6.46 -33.51
N ALA A 229 -11.51 -6.37 -32.22
CA ALA A 229 -11.93 -5.12 -31.59
C ALA A 229 -10.84 -4.03 -31.66
N VAL A 230 -9.59 -4.40 -31.42
CA VAL A 230 -8.46 -3.47 -31.59
C VAL A 230 -8.35 -3.01 -33.04
N ALA A 231 -8.42 -3.93 -34.00
CA ALA A 231 -8.33 -3.59 -35.43
C ALA A 231 -9.48 -2.67 -35.88
N GLU A 232 -10.70 -2.93 -35.43
CA GLU A 232 -11.87 -2.10 -35.72
C GLU A 232 -11.70 -0.68 -35.12
N LEU A 233 -11.36 -0.58 -33.86
CA LEU A 233 -11.24 0.72 -33.15
C LEU A 233 -10.06 1.59 -33.65
N THR A 234 -9.01 0.95 -34.22
CA THR A 234 -7.77 1.63 -34.62
C THR A 234 -7.56 1.67 -36.14
N GLY A 235 -8.50 1.16 -36.91
CA GLY A 235 -8.34 1.01 -38.38
C GLY A 235 -7.19 0.07 -38.77
N GLY A 236 -6.87 -0.89 -37.92
CA GLY A 236 -5.81 -1.88 -38.13
C GLY A 236 -4.39 -1.42 -37.72
N HIS A 237 -4.22 -0.19 -37.21
CA HIS A 237 -2.91 0.34 -36.84
C HIS A 237 -2.37 -0.15 -35.47
N GLY A 238 -3.24 -0.70 -34.62
CA GLY A 238 -2.94 -1.06 -33.23
C GLY A 238 -3.18 0.09 -32.24
N VAL A 239 -3.17 -0.23 -30.95
CA VAL A 239 -3.50 0.73 -29.88
C VAL A 239 -2.37 1.73 -29.65
N ASP A 240 -2.71 2.95 -29.24
CA ASP A 240 -1.76 4.02 -28.92
C ASP A 240 -0.97 3.71 -27.66
N GLN A 241 -1.63 3.07 -26.70
CA GLN A 241 -1.07 2.81 -25.37
C GLN A 241 -1.50 1.46 -24.84
N VAL A 242 -0.60 0.81 -24.10
CA VAL A 242 -0.87 -0.43 -23.36
C VAL A 242 -0.54 -0.21 -21.89
N TYR A 243 -1.45 -0.61 -21.01
CA TYR A 243 -1.26 -0.56 -19.55
C TYR A 243 -1.19 -1.99 -19.01
N LEU A 244 -0.02 -2.36 -18.49
CA LEU A 244 0.22 -3.66 -17.86
C LEU A 244 -0.19 -3.56 -16.38
N ALA A 245 -1.41 -3.94 -16.05
CA ALA A 245 -1.94 -3.98 -14.69
C ALA A 245 -2.00 -5.41 -14.13
N ALA A 246 -1.52 -6.39 -14.90
CA ALA A 246 -1.43 -7.79 -14.50
C ALA A 246 -0.24 -8.04 -13.56
N GLY A 247 -0.34 -9.10 -12.75
CA GLY A 247 0.76 -9.63 -11.96
C GLY A 247 1.06 -11.08 -12.35
N GLY A 248 2.23 -11.58 -11.95
CA GLY A 248 2.60 -12.98 -12.14
C GLY A 248 3.88 -13.22 -12.91
N GLY A 249 4.22 -14.50 -13.11
CA GLY A 249 5.48 -14.93 -13.74
C GLY A 249 5.39 -15.17 -15.25
N SER A 250 4.21 -14.97 -15.87
CA SER A 250 4.03 -15.10 -17.33
C SER A 250 4.57 -13.89 -18.06
N ASN A 251 5.17 -14.10 -19.23
CA ASN A 251 5.60 -13.05 -20.16
C ASN A 251 4.52 -12.68 -21.19
N GLN A 252 3.43 -13.41 -21.22
CA GLN A 252 2.31 -13.20 -22.16
C GLN A 252 1.79 -11.76 -22.19
N PRO A 253 1.62 -11.04 -21.07
CA PRO A 253 1.20 -9.63 -21.09
C PRO A 253 2.11 -8.72 -21.92
N VAL A 254 3.42 -8.93 -21.82
CA VAL A 254 4.45 -8.14 -22.53
C VAL A 254 4.47 -8.47 -24.04
N GLU A 255 4.29 -9.74 -24.38
CA GLU A 255 4.19 -10.21 -25.77
C GLU A 255 2.90 -9.71 -26.44
N LEU A 256 1.77 -9.75 -25.72
CA LEU A 256 0.49 -9.21 -26.19
C LEU A 256 0.57 -7.70 -26.40
N ALA A 257 1.22 -6.98 -25.46
CA ALA A 257 1.46 -5.54 -25.60
C ALA A 257 2.21 -5.21 -26.90
N ALA A 258 3.31 -5.92 -27.19
CA ALA A 258 4.08 -5.71 -28.41
C ALA A 258 3.26 -6.02 -29.68
N ARG A 259 2.42 -7.06 -29.62
CA ARG A 259 1.59 -7.47 -30.77
C ARG A 259 0.53 -6.43 -31.12
N LEU A 260 -0.20 -5.92 -30.12
CA LEU A 260 -1.36 -5.06 -30.32
C LEU A 260 -1.07 -3.56 -30.29
N CYS A 261 0.10 -3.15 -29.80
CA CYS A 261 0.52 -1.75 -29.82
C CYS A 261 0.92 -1.33 -31.24
N ARG A 262 0.59 -0.09 -31.65
CA ARG A 262 1.04 0.49 -32.90
C ARG A 262 2.53 0.82 -32.87
N ASP A 263 3.10 1.16 -34.03
CA ASP A 263 4.44 1.72 -34.12
C ASP A 263 4.53 2.99 -33.28
N ARG A 264 5.63 3.13 -32.54
CA ARG A 264 5.90 4.24 -31.61
C ARG A 264 4.82 4.43 -30.55
N GLY A 265 4.08 3.35 -30.25
CA GLY A 265 3.12 3.35 -29.15
C GLY A 265 3.82 3.22 -27.80
N ARG A 266 3.06 3.34 -26.74
CA ARG A 266 3.58 3.36 -25.37
C ARG A 266 3.10 2.16 -24.57
N VAL A 267 4.00 1.56 -23.80
CA VAL A 267 3.70 0.48 -22.85
C VAL A 267 4.03 0.97 -21.44
N VAL A 268 3.02 0.99 -20.57
CA VAL A 268 3.15 1.43 -19.17
C VAL A 268 3.05 0.23 -18.25
N ASP A 269 4.11 -0.06 -17.51
CA ASP A 269 4.14 -1.10 -16.48
C ASP A 269 3.69 -0.53 -15.13
N ILE A 270 2.56 -1.03 -14.61
CA ILE A 270 1.97 -0.66 -13.32
C ILE A 270 2.01 -1.85 -12.37
N GLY A 271 1.79 -3.04 -12.90
CA GLY A 271 1.72 -4.30 -12.16
C GLY A 271 3.10 -4.85 -11.80
N LYS A 272 3.12 -6.12 -11.47
CA LYS A 272 4.35 -6.89 -11.26
C LYS A 272 4.31 -8.12 -12.14
N CYS A 273 4.38 -7.93 -13.44
CA CYS A 273 4.53 -9.01 -14.41
C CYS A 273 6.00 -9.27 -14.74
N ARG A 274 6.24 -10.37 -15.44
CA ARG A 274 7.56 -10.63 -16.01
C ARG A 274 7.80 -9.69 -17.20
N LEU A 275 8.98 -9.07 -17.25
CA LEU A 275 9.32 -8.05 -18.26
C LEU A 275 10.50 -8.52 -19.13
N ASP A 276 10.41 -9.74 -19.69
CA ASP A 276 11.37 -10.18 -20.70
C ASP A 276 10.90 -9.63 -22.06
N LEU A 277 11.31 -8.40 -22.39
CA LEU A 277 10.88 -7.71 -23.60
C LEU A 277 11.35 -8.47 -24.86
N PRO A 278 10.46 -8.94 -25.76
CA PRO A 278 10.84 -9.53 -27.03
C PRO A 278 11.53 -8.47 -27.89
N TRP A 279 12.87 -8.56 -28.01
CA TRP A 279 13.70 -7.50 -28.55
C TRP A 279 13.22 -7.04 -29.93
N ASN A 280 13.01 -7.96 -30.89
CA ASN A 280 12.60 -7.61 -32.24
C ASN A 280 11.26 -6.86 -32.27
N ALA A 281 10.24 -7.37 -31.57
CA ALA A 281 8.91 -6.79 -31.58
C ALA A 281 8.85 -5.38 -30.95
N TYR A 282 9.67 -5.12 -29.93
CA TYR A 282 9.76 -3.80 -29.29
C TYR A 282 10.66 -2.85 -30.10
N TYR A 283 11.76 -3.37 -30.65
CA TYR A 283 12.71 -2.58 -31.41
C TYR A 283 12.15 -2.13 -32.76
N GLU A 284 11.53 -3.04 -33.53
CA GLU A 284 11.00 -2.73 -34.86
C GLU A 284 9.86 -1.70 -34.80
N LYS A 285 9.05 -1.71 -33.74
CA LYS A 285 7.99 -0.74 -33.50
C LYS A 285 8.45 0.51 -32.75
N GLU A 286 9.70 0.60 -32.34
CA GLU A 286 10.22 1.70 -31.49
C GLU A 286 9.32 1.98 -30.27
N LEU A 287 8.89 0.94 -29.52
CA LEU A 287 7.96 1.10 -28.41
C LEU A 287 8.59 1.85 -27.24
N ASP A 288 7.88 2.85 -26.71
CA ASP A 288 8.23 3.59 -25.49
C ASP A 288 7.76 2.81 -24.25
N VAL A 289 8.69 2.30 -23.43
CA VAL A 289 8.36 1.55 -22.20
C VAL A 289 8.57 2.43 -20.99
N ARG A 290 7.54 2.60 -20.19
CA ARG A 290 7.56 3.42 -18.99
C ARG A 290 7.12 2.63 -17.75
N PHE A 291 7.80 2.91 -16.64
CA PHE A 291 7.44 2.35 -15.34
C PHE A 291 6.61 3.33 -14.53
N SER A 292 5.51 2.85 -13.96
CA SER A 292 4.71 3.60 -13.01
C SER A 292 5.08 3.17 -11.59
N ARG A 293 5.78 4.03 -10.86
CA ARG A 293 6.23 3.71 -9.52
C ARG A 293 5.21 4.16 -8.47
N SER A 294 4.44 3.20 -7.94
CA SER A 294 3.50 3.42 -6.84
C SER A 294 2.50 4.55 -7.15
N TYR A 295 2.23 5.47 -6.22
CA TYR A 295 1.23 6.52 -6.38
C TYR A 295 1.80 7.89 -6.82
N GLY A 296 3.05 7.91 -7.26
CA GLY A 296 3.59 9.04 -8.00
C GLY A 296 4.77 9.77 -7.36
N PRO A 297 5.16 10.94 -7.89
CA PRO A 297 6.25 11.75 -7.37
C PRO A 297 6.04 12.14 -5.91
N GLY A 298 7.10 12.04 -5.11
CA GLY A 298 7.09 12.17 -3.66
C GLY A 298 7.31 10.83 -2.97
N ARG A 299 6.89 9.73 -3.60
CA ARG A 299 7.02 8.39 -3.04
C ARG A 299 8.48 8.00 -2.84
N TYR A 300 8.80 7.55 -1.63
CA TYR A 300 10.14 7.19 -1.16
C TYR A 300 11.12 8.37 -1.01
N ASP A 301 10.63 9.61 -1.05
CA ASP A 301 11.40 10.79 -0.66
C ASP A 301 11.04 11.17 0.79
N PRO A 302 11.93 10.93 1.78
CA PRO A 302 11.63 11.25 3.17
C PRO A 302 11.36 12.73 3.41
N ALA A 303 11.96 13.63 2.62
CA ALA A 303 11.70 15.06 2.74
C ALA A 303 10.26 15.40 2.33
N TYR A 304 9.74 14.72 1.33
CA TYR A 304 8.35 14.88 0.91
C TYR A 304 7.38 14.15 1.86
N GLU A 305 7.55 12.82 2.04
CA GLU A 305 6.60 12.00 2.79
C GLU A 305 6.60 12.32 4.30
N LEU A 306 7.78 12.47 4.93
CA LEU A 306 7.88 12.55 6.39
C LEU A 306 8.07 13.98 6.91
N GLU A 307 8.79 14.84 6.17
CA GLU A 307 9.05 16.22 6.59
C GLU A 307 8.01 17.21 6.02
N GLY A 308 7.08 16.74 5.19
CA GLY A 308 5.99 17.56 4.64
C GLY A 308 6.45 18.62 3.61
N ARG A 309 7.65 18.48 3.04
CA ARG A 309 8.17 19.40 2.03
C ARG A 309 7.58 19.07 0.67
N ASP A 310 6.70 19.93 0.18
CA ASP A 310 6.12 19.75 -1.16
C ASP A 310 7.06 20.27 -2.25
N TYR A 311 6.95 19.66 -3.45
CA TYR A 311 7.65 20.15 -4.63
C TYR A 311 6.95 21.39 -5.22
N PRO A 312 7.71 22.36 -5.78
CA PRO A 312 7.12 23.49 -6.49
C PRO A 312 6.18 23.00 -7.60
N ILE A 313 4.93 23.45 -7.57
CA ILE A 313 3.87 22.94 -8.46
C ILE A 313 4.18 23.12 -9.95
N GLY A 314 4.95 24.15 -10.30
CA GLY A 314 5.39 24.41 -11.68
C GLY A 314 6.39 23.38 -12.21
N TYR A 315 7.08 22.66 -11.32
CA TYR A 315 8.04 21.60 -11.69
C TYR A 315 7.46 20.22 -11.55
N VAL A 316 6.66 19.97 -10.50
CA VAL A 316 6.00 18.67 -10.25
C VAL A 316 4.51 18.93 -10.05
N ARG A 317 3.75 18.91 -11.13
CA ARG A 317 2.30 19.18 -11.08
C ARG A 317 1.56 18.10 -10.30
N TRP A 318 1.92 16.83 -10.45
CA TRP A 318 1.21 15.68 -9.91
C TRP A 318 2.10 14.88 -8.97
N THR A 319 2.05 15.27 -7.69
CA THR A 319 2.64 14.49 -6.59
C THR A 319 1.64 13.43 -6.13
N GLU A 320 2.10 12.48 -5.32
CA GLU A 320 1.25 11.45 -4.73
C GLU A 320 0.03 12.03 -3.98
N ARG A 321 0.21 13.11 -3.19
CA ARG A 321 -0.89 13.79 -2.51
C ARG A 321 -1.87 14.42 -3.49
N ARG A 322 -1.38 15.04 -4.56
CA ARG A 322 -2.24 15.67 -5.59
C ARG A 322 -2.95 14.61 -6.43
N ASN A 323 -2.34 13.45 -6.65
CA ASN A 323 -3.01 12.29 -7.25
C ASN A 323 -4.13 11.78 -6.35
N LEU A 324 -3.87 11.67 -5.04
CA LEU A 324 -4.88 11.26 -4.06
C LEU A 324 -6.10 12.20 -4.07
N ALA A 325 -5.87 13.49 -3.94
CA ALA A 325 -6.94 14.49 -3.97
C ALA A 325 -7.71 14.50 -5.31
N CYS A 326 -7.01 14.39 -6.44
CA CYS A 326 -7.63 14.33 -7.76
C CYS A 326 -8.48 13.07 -7.95
N PHE A 327 -8.02 11.93 -7.47
CA PHE A 327 -8.81 10.69 -7.53
C PHE A 327 -10.10 10.80 -6.73
N LEU A 328 -10.02 11.31 -5.50
CA LEU A 328 -11.20 11.52 -4.65
C LEU A 328 -12.22 12.48 -5.29
N ASP A 329 -11.75 13.57 -5.95
CA ASP A 329 -12.62 14.48 -6.69
C ASP A 329 -13.32 13.78 -7.86
N LEU A 330 -12.62 12.93 -8.61
CA LEU A 330 -13.22 12.16 -9.70
C LEU A 330 -14.28 11.19 -9.21
N VAL A 331 -14.06 10.52 -8.06
CA VAL A 331 -15.07 9.64 -7.45
C VAL A 331 -16.26 10.46 -6.94
N ALA A 332 -16.03 11.57 -6.24
CA ALA A 332 -17.09 12.44 -5.74
C ALA A 332 -17.97 13.00 -6.87
N ARG A 333 -17.39 13.28 -8.04
CA ARG A 333 -18.11 13.76 -9.22
C ARG A 333 -18.72 12.65 -10.07
N GLY A 334 -18.66 11.39 -9.64
CA GLY A 334 -19.20 10.26 -10.38
C GLY A 334 -18.51 9.96 -11.71
N LYS A 335 -17.24 10.40 -11.88
CA LYS A 335 -16.42 10.08 -13.07
C LYS A 335 -15.70 8.75 -12.94
N VAL A 336 -15.52 8.29 -11.70
CA VAL A 336 -15.00 6.98 -11.34
C VAL A 336 -15.98 6.38 -10.33
N ASP A 337 -16.49 5.18 -10.61
CA ASP A 337 -17.37 4.43 -9.72
C ASP A 337 -16.58 3.29 -9.07
N VAL A 338 -16.41 3.37 -7.75
CA VAL A 338 -15.69 2.34 -6.98
C VAL A 338 -16.62 1.36 -6.29
N GLU A 339 -17.93 1.64 -6.23
CA GLU A 339 -18.89 0.77 -5.54
C GLU A 339 -18.91 -0.66 -6.12
N PRO A 340 -18.93 -0.87 -7.45
CA PRO A 340 -18.93 -2.22 -8.02
C PRO A 340 -17.63 -3.00 -7.80
N LEU A 341 -16.56 -2.32 -7.35
CA LEU A 341 -15.28 -2.95 -7.03
C LEU A 341 -15.24 -3.51 -5.61
N ILE A 342 -16.17 -3.10 -4.74
CA ILE A 342 -16.27 -3.59 -3.36
C ILE A 342 -16.96 -4.96 -3.39
N SER A 343 -16.14 -6.01 -3.38
CA SER A 343 -16.69 -7.38 -3.39
C SER A 343 -17.13 -7.86 -2.01
N HIS A 344 -16.52 -7.31 -0.94
CA HIS A 344 -16.80 -7.73 0.43
C HIS A 344 -16.50 -6.61 1.42
N VAL A 345 -17.32 -6.52 2.47
CA VAL A 345 -17.07 -5.65 3.63
C VAL A 345 -17.13 -6.53 4.88
N ALA A 346 -16.01 -6.63 5.58
CA ALA A 346 -15.90 -7.35 6.84
C ALA A 346 -15.76 -6.39 8.01
N ASP A 347 -16.21 -6.78 9.19
CA ASP A 347 -15.86 -6.06 10.40
C ASP A 347 -14.38 -6.26 10.73
N PHE A 348 -13.74 -5.24 11.30
CA PHE A 348 -12.30 -5.27 11.58
C PHE A 348 -11.91 -6.41 12.53
N ASP A 349 -12.80 -6.83 13.42
CA ASP A 349 -12.57 -7.97 14.31
C ASP A 349 -12.44 -9.30 13.55
N ASP A 350 -13.01 -9.42 12.35
CA ASP A 350 -12.95 -10.61 11.48
C ASP A 350 -11.75 -10.58 10.51
N ALA A 351 -10.78 -9.69 10.74
CA ALA A 351 -9.69 -9.45 9.81
C ALA A 351 -8.87 -10.71 9.49
N VAL A 352 -8.52 -11.51 10.50
CA VAL A 352 -7.73 -12.74 10.31
C VAL A 352 -8.50 -13.75 9.48
N GLU A 353 -9.78 -13.97 9.77
CA GLU A 353 -10.64 -14.88 9.00
C GLU A 353 -10.79 -14.41 7.55
N THR A 354 -11.01 -13.12 7.35
CA THR A 354 -11.15 -12.52 6.01
C THR A 354 -9.91 -12.76 5.17
N TYR A 355 -8.71 -12.51 5.71
CA TYR A 355 -7.46 -12.80 5.01
C TYR A 355 -7.27 -14.29 4.72
N GLN A 356 -7.68 -15.17 5.64
CA GLN A 356 -7.59 -16.62 5.45
C GLN A 356 -8.49 -17.06 4.29
N ARG A 357 -9.76 -16.62 4.27
CA ARG A 357 -10.71 -16.93 3.20
C ARG A 357 -10.27 -16.39 1.83
N LEU A 358 -9.66 -15.19 1.80
CA LEU A 358 -9.07 -14.64 0.58
C LEU A 358 -7.90 -15.49 0.09
N LYS A 359 -7.03 -15.93 1.00
CA LYS A 359 -5.85 -16.74 0.69
C LYS A 359 -6.23 -18.14 0.19
N ASP A 360 -7.23 -18.77 0.81
CA ASP A 360 -7.67 -20.12 0.47
C ASP A 360 -8.56 -20.14 -0.79
N GLY A 361 -8.96 -18.96 -1.28
CA GLY A 361 -9.81 -18.81 -2.48
C GLY A 361 -11.31 -18.99 -2.21
N ASP A 362 -11.72 -19.13 -0.94
CA ASP A 362 -13.11 -19.22 -0.51
C ASP A 362 -13.85 -17.90 -0.66
N LEU A 363 -13.11 -16.79 -0.63
CA LEU A 363 -13.61 -15.46 -0.92
C LEU A 363 -12.95 -14.92 -2.19
N LYS A 364 -13.67 -14.98 -3.32
CA LYS A 364 -13.25 -14.36 -4.57
C LYS A 364 -13.63 -12.88 -4.54
N ALA A 365 -12.64 -12.01 -4.46
CA ALA A 365 -12.87 -10.57 -4.38
C ALA A 365 -11.91 -9.79 -5.28
N ILE A 366 -12.41 -8.73 -5.91
CA ILE A 366 -11.58 -7.71 -6.56
C ILE A 366 -10.90 -6.90 -5.46
N THR A 367 -11.71 -6.45 -4.48
CA THR A 367 -11.22 -5.85 -3.23
C THR A 367 -12.16 -6.15 -2.08
N ALA A 368 -11.63 -6.11 -0.86
CA ALA A 368 -12.42 -6.16 0.37
C ALA A 368 -12.09 -4.94 1.23
N LEU A 369 -13.04 -4.56 2.07
CA LEU A 369 -12.88 -3.48 3.03
C LEU A 369 -13.03 -4.03 4.45
N PHE A 370 -12.21 -3.50 5.36
CA PHE A 370 -12.51 -3.58 6.78
C PHE A 370 -13.31 -2.36 7.20
N ARG A 371 -14.41 -2.60 7.90
CA ARG A 371 -15.22 -1.59 8.58
C ARG A 371 -14.81 -1.55 10.04
N TYR A 372 -14.54 -0.35 10.54
CA TYR A 372 -14.22 -0.13 11.96
C TYR A 372 -15.49 0.29 12.73
N PRO A 373 -15.60 -0.05 14.03
CA PRO A 373 -16.73 0.37 14.84
C PRO A 373 -16.89 1.90 14.84
N GLU A 374 -18.10 2.37 14.63
CA GLU A 374 -18.47 3.77 14.88
C GLU A 374 -18.47 3.99 16.40
N GLN A 375 -17.36 4.49 16.94
CA GLN A 375 -17.38 5.03 18.28
C GLN A 375 -17.96 6.42 18.17
N GLY A 376 -19.13 6.63 18.80
CA GLY A 376 -19.74 7.95 18.88
C GLY A 376 -18.76 8.97 19.44
N VAL A 377 -18.83 10.20 18.96
CA VAL A 377 -18.01 11.36 19.35
C VAL A 377 -18.12 11.67 20.88
N GLU A 378 -18.96 10.94 21.62
CA GLU A 378 -19.21 11.08 23.06
C GLU A 378 -18.33 10.19 23.97
N ALA A 379 -17.51 9.28 23.44
CA ALA A 379 -16.44 8.77 24.24
C ALA A 379 -15.44 9.93 24.43
N GLU A 380 -15.43 10.57 25.61
CA GLU A 380 -14.27 11.31 26.07
C GLU A 380 -13.06 10.45 25.66
N SER A 381 -12.37 10.84 24.60
CA SER A 381 -11.05 10.28 24.29
C SER A 381 -10.35 10.32 25.63
N PRO A 382 -9.96 9.16 26.23
CA PRO A 382 -9.16 9.23 27.41
C PRO A 382 -8.06 10.18 26.99
N ALA A 383 -8.09 11.40 27.56
CA ALA A 383 -7.09 12.41 27.23
C ALA A 383 -5.82 11.63 27.21
N LEU A 384 -5.21 11.44 26.01
CA LEU A 384 -3.92 10.78 25.90
C LEU A 384 -3.00 11.65 26.71
N ALA A 385 -3.09 11.46 28.03
CA ALA A 385 -2.20 12.03 28.98
C ALA A 385 -0.85 11.52 28.48
N VAL A 386 -0.16 12.37 27.71
CA VAL A 386 1.29 12.25 27.65
C VAL A 386 1.64 12.10 29.13
N PRO A 387 2.09 10.91 29.58
CA PRO A 387 2.47 10.80 30.97
C PRO A 387 3.56 11.83 31.16
N THR A 388 3.20 13.01 31.66
CA THR A 388 4.14 13.96 32.17
C THR A 388 4.72 13.24 33.38
N VAL A 389 5.81 12.53 33.14
CA VAL A 389 6.61 11.96 34.20
C VAL A 389 7.16 13.17 34.96
N ASN A 390 6.47 13.53 36.04
CA ASN A 390 7.05 14.34 37.06
C ASN A 390 8.21 13.53 37.66
N VAL A 391 9.39 13.69 37.11
CA VAL A 391 10.63 13.16 37.67
C VAL A 391 10.89 13.90 38.94
N LYS A 392 10.22 13.49 40.01
CA LYS A 392 10.70 13.83 41.36
C LYS A 392 12.01 13.06 41.54
N PRO A 393 13.13 13.73 41.87
CA PRO A 393 14.37 13.01 42.19
C PRO A 393 14.07 12.08 43.36
N SER A 394 14.12 10.77 43.08
CA SER A 394 13.97 9.75 44.12
C SER A 394 15.21 9.79 45.01
N PRO A 395 15.06 9.82 46.32
CA PRO A 395 16.23 9.76 47.22
C PRO A 395 16.99 8.46 46.94
N ALA A 396 18.31 8.55 46.93
CA ALA A 396 19.22 7.41 46.72
C ALA A 396 18.86 6.27 47.66
N ARG A 397 18.33 5.18 47.11
CA ARG A 397 17.95 3.97 47.82
C ARG A 397 19.13 3.02 47.88
N ALA A 398 19.47 2.54 49.06
CA ALA A 398 20.55 1.60 49.30
C ALA A 398 20.37 0.30 48.46
N ALA A 399 21.45 -0.18 47.90
CA ALA A 399 21.55 -1.26 46.91
C ALA A 399 21.07 -2.64 47.44
N LYS A 400 19.80 -2.95 47.22
CA LYS A 400 19.26 -4.35 47.18
C LYS A 400 18.05 -4.51 46.27
N THR A 401 17.70 -3.52 45.46
CA THR A 401 16.61 -3.60 44.46
C THR A 401 17.20 -3.70 43.06
N PRO A 402 16.62 -4.49 42.15
CA PRO A 402 17.07 -4.56 40.75
C PRO A 402 17.07 -3.14 40.14
N VAL A 403 18.08 -2.87 39.32
CA VAL A 403 18.16 -1.63 38.55
C VAL A 403 17.06 -1.67 37.48
N ARG A 404 16.11 -0.75 37.57
CA ARG A 404 15.03 -0.62 36.58
C ARG A 404 15.51 0.24 35.41
N LEU A 405 15.48 -0.35 34.20
CA LEU A 405 15.91 0.30 32.99
C LEU A 405 14.70 0.60 32.09
N ALA A 406 14.72 1.80 31.52
CA ALA A 406 13.83 2.17 30.41
C ALA A 406 14.65 2.29 29.12
N PHE A 407 14.15 1.71 28.03
CA PHE A 407 14.76 1.80 26.73
C PHE A 407 14.02 2.83 25.88
N VAL A 408 14.73 3.88 25.45
CA VAL A 408 14.24 4.85 24.47
C VAL A 408 14.89 4.54 23.13
N GLY A 409 14.10 4.04 22.16
CA GLY A 409 14.59 3.61 20.86
C GLY A 409 14.96 2.11 20.81
N ALA A 410 14.00 1.21 21.08
CA ALA A 410 14.18 -0.23 20.93
C ALA A 410 14.03 -0.68 19.48
N GLY A 411 14.85 -0.16 18.58
CA GLY A 411 14.95 -0.62 17.20
C GLY A 411 15.80 -1.88 17.06
N ASN A 412 16.02 -2.34 15.81
CA ASN A 412 16.74 -3.59 15.50
C ASN A 412 18.10 -3.74 16.21
N TYR A 413 18.84 -2.65 16.44
CA TYR A 413 20.11 -2.71 17.14
C TYR A 413 19.91 -3.00 18.64
N ALA A 414 19.00 -2.29 19.27
CA ALA A 414 18.70 -2.51 20.68
C ALA A 414 18.17 -3.92 20.95
N THR A 415 17.19 -4.37 20.16
CA THR A 415 16.56 -5.68 20.32
C THR A 415 17.50 -6.85 20.01
N SER A 416 18.40 -6.71 19.04
CA SER A 416 19.31 -7.79 18.64
C SER A 416 20.66 -7.79 19.35
N MET A 417 21.13 -6.61 19.81
CA MET A 417 22.51 -6.45 20.31
C MET A 417 22.59 -6.00 21.77
N LEU A 418 21.56 -5.35 22.32
CA LEU A 418 21.61 -4.81 23.69
C LEU A 418 20.68 -5.58 24.65
N LEU A 419 19.41 -5.70 24.31
CA LEU A 419 18.40 -6.33 25.16
C LEU A 419 18.75 -7.77 25.56
N PRO A 420 19.25 -8.66 24.66
CA PRO A 420 19.61 -10.03 25.05
C PRO A 420 20.70 -10.13 26.12
N HIS A 421 21.55 -9.11 26.24
CA HIS A 421 22.59 -9.05 27.27
C HIS A 421 22.09 -8.48 28.60
N LEU A 422 20.98 -7.75 28.59
CA LEU A 422 20.38 -7.13 29.76
C LEU A 422 19.34 -8.02 30.43
N THR A 423 18.51 -8.71 29.63
CA THR A 423 17.48 -9.64 30.12
C THR A 423 18.06 -10.85 30.87
N GLN A 424 19.33 -11.21 30.65
CA GLN A 424 20.01 -12.31 31.30
C GLN A 424 20.80 -11.91 32.52
N ARG A 425 20.84 -10.60 32.87
CA ARG A 425 21.60 -10.12 34.03
C ARG A 425 20.77 -10.13 35.30
N GLU A 426 21.26 -10.81 36.32
CA GLU A 426 20.71 -10.68 37.67
C GLU A 426 20.83 -9.23 38.17
N GLY A 427 19.76 -8.72 38.77
CA GLY A 427 19.71 -7.37 39.30
C GLY A 427 19.33 -6.28 38.27
N VAL A 428 18.95 -6.63 37.06
CA VAL A 428 18.40 -5.69 36.05
C VAL A 428 16.97 -6.07 35.72
N GLU A 429 16.07 -5.10 35.75
CA GLU A 429 14.67 -5.22 35.36
C GLU A 429 14.37 -4.22 34.22
N LEU A 430 13.92 -4.71 33.07
CA LEU A 430 13.42 -3.86 31.99
C LEU A 430 11.99 -3.44 32.31
N SER A 431 11.78 -2.16 32.58
CA SER A 431 10.49 -1.64 33.04
C SER A 431 9.68 -0.94 31.97
N THR A 432 10.33 -0.39 30.95
CA THR A 432 9.65 0.45 29.93
C THR A 432 10.42 0.41 28.62
N VAL A 433 9.68 0.35 27.52
CA VAL A 433 10.22 0.49 26.18
C VAL A 433 9.46 1.61 25.47
N VAL A 434 10.21 2.54 24.86
CA VAL A 434 9.66 3.65 24.07
C VAL A 434 10.19 3.54 22.65
N THR A 435 9.31 3.55 21.67
CA THR A 435 9.65 3.46 20.24
C THR A 435 8.87 4.48 19.41
N THR A 436 9.27 4.68 18.16
CA THR A 436 8.59 5.62 17.24
C THR A 436 7.30 5.07 16.63
N THR A 437 7.10 3.75 16.63
CA THR A 437 5.88 3.10 16.12
C THR A 437 5.31 2.15 17.16
N ALA A 438 3.99 2.04 17.21
CA ALA A 438 3.26 1.18 18.13
C ALA A 438 3.73 -0.28 18.06
N LEU A 439 3.83 -0.81 16.85
CA LEU A 439 4.22 -2.19 16.59
C LEU A 439 5.68 -2.47 17.01
N SER A 440 6.60 -1.50 16.86
CA SER A 440 7.97 -1.67 17.31
C SER A 440 8.07 -1.81 18.83
N ALA A 441 7.18 -1.17 19.60
CA ALA A 441 7.10 -1.34 21.04
C ALA A 441 6.58 -2.74 21.41
N ALA A 442 5.62 -3.28 20.68
CA ALA A 442 5.11 -4.62 20.91
C ALA A 442 6.09 -5.73 20.49
N ASN A 443 6.99 -5.46 19.54
CA ASN A 443 8.02 -6.39 19.06
C ASN A 443 9.29 -6.38 19.95
N ALA A 444 9.46 -5.43 20.86
CA ALA A 444 10.64 -5.29 21.71
C ALA A 444 10.49 -5.98 23.06
#